data_f1f04b0f6d0b8c148663629d7e453e6c
#
_entry.id   f1f04b0f6d0b8c148663629d7e453e6c
#
_cell.length_a   1.000
_cell.length_b   1.000
_cell.length_c   1.000
_cell.angle_alpha   90.00
_cell.angle_beta   90.00
_cell.angle_gamma   90.00
#
_symmetry.space_group_name_H-M   'P 1'
#
loop_
_entity.id
_entity.type
_entity.pdbx_description
1 polymer ?
#
loop_
_entity_poly.entity_id
_entity_poly.type
_entity_poly.pdbx_seq_one_letter_code
_entity_poly.pdbx_strand_id
1 'polypeptide(L)'
;MKNPSRSMSNSKTTQRNFVLRTAENLFPGYFALVMATGIISIACFLLDMKTIALVLLAINIVAYAILWFLLLLRVLFFFSRVKADINDHLRGPGFFTVVAGTCVLGSELLIVVNQYRIGVGLWLVGLLLWAVIMYTFFAAMTVRENKPSIEAGLNGGWLLIVVATQSISVLGTLLANRFGDYREPVLFFTLCMFLLGCMLYLLLITLIFYRFTFVNVTMAALTPPYWINMGAVAITTLAGARLIIAAPEWSLLNEVVPFLKGFTLFFWAAGTWWIPLLFILGFWRHVYKRFPLRYDPQYWGLVFPFGMYTVCTFQLSKALNFEPLMVIPRYFIYLALAGWMAASLGFIHTSIFRRTVAN
;
A
#
# COMPACT_ATOMS: atom_id res chain seq x y z
N MET A 1 36.95 -18.99 -36.34
CA MET A 1 35.48 -19.00 -36.29
C MET A 1 35.02 -19.28 -34.88
N LYS A 2 34.50 -18.28 -34.18
CA LYS A 2 33.93 -18.43 -32.80
C LYS A 2 32.53 -19.07 -32.93
N ASN A 3 32.33 -20.18 -32.24
CA ASN A 3 31.12 -21.00 -32.31
C ASN A 3 29.90 -20.24 -31.72
N PRO A 4 28.88 -19.86 -32.51
CA PRO A 4 27.76 -19.05 -32.05
C PRO A 4 26.86 -19.73 -31.00
N SER A 5 26.88 -21.06 -30.89
CA SER A 5 26.12 -21.81 -29.91
C SER A 5 26.62 -21.67 -28.47
N ARG A 6 27.91 -21.36 -28.26
CA ARG A 6 28.48 -21.13 -26.91
C ARG A 6 28.11 -19.76 -26.35
N SER A 7 27.90 -18.72 -27.19
CA SER A 7 27.50 -17.38 -26.72
C SER A 7 26.03 -17.34 -26.27
N MET A 8 25.15 -18.05 -26.96
CA MET A 8 23.73 -18.16 -26.58
C MET A 8 23.49 -18.96 -25.28
N SER A 9 24.27 -20.03 -25.05
CA SER A 9 24.20 -20.81 -23.81
C SER A 9 24.66 -20.00 -22.60
N ASN A 10 25.75 -19.27 -22.69
CA ASN A 10 26.25 -18.43 -21.60
C ASN A 10 25.31 -17.26 -21.28
N SER A 11 24.67 -16.64 -22.27
CA SER A 11 23.72 -15.56 -22.03
C SER A 11 22.45 -16.05 -21.29
N LYS A 12 21.92 -17.20 -21.69
CA LYS A 12 20.77 -17.83 -21.03
C LYS A 12 21.06 -18.25 -19.58
N THR A 13 22.25 -18.77 -19.29
CA THR A 13 22.66 -19.16 -17.94
C THR A 13 22.87 -17.95 -17.05
N THR A 14 23.46 -16.86 -17.57
CA THR A 14 23.67 -15.60 -16.85
C THR A 14 22.33 -14.93 -16.56
N GLN A 15 21.39 -14.93 -17.52
CA GLN A 15 20.07 -14.34 -17.37
C GLN A 15 19.19 -15.12 -16.37
N ARG A 16 19.25 -16.44 -16.41
CA ARG A 16 18.58 -17.32 -15.43
C ARG A 16 19.09 -17.09 -14.01
N ASN A 17 20.38 -16.93 -13.84
CA ASN A 17 20.98 -16.58 -12.54
C ASN A 17 20.55 -15.20 -12.04
N PHE A 18 20.38 -14.19 -12.92
CA PHE A 18 19.92 -12.86 -12.55
C PHE A 18 18.49 -12.86 -12.05
N VAL A 19 17.55 -13.51 -12.74
CA VAL A 19 16.14 -13.59 -12.34
C VAL A 19 15.98 -14.29 -10.99
N LEU A 20 16.66 -15.43 -10.81
CA LEU A 20 16.61 -16.18 -9.56
C LEU A 20 17.22 -15.38 -8.38
N ARG A 21 18.33 -14.69 -8.59
CA ARG A 21 18.91 -13.80 -7.57
C ARG A 21 17.98 -12.63 -7.22
N THR A 22 17.28 -12.09 -8.21
CA THR A 22 16.29 -11.03 -7.97
C THR A 22 15.12 -11.56 -7.16
N ALA A 23 14.61 -12.76 -7.48
CA ALA A 23 13.55 -13.41 -6.72
C ALA A 23 14.00 -13.75 -5.28
N GLU A 24 15.22 -14.30 -5.10
CA GLU A 24 15.79 -14.59 -3.78
C GLU A 24 15.82 -13.37 -2.87
N ASN A 25 16.26 -12.22 -3.41
CA ASN A 25 16.44 -10.97 -2.66
C ASN A 25 15.24 -10.02 -2.74
N LEU A 26 14.10 -10.47 -3.25
CA LEU A 26 12.90 -9.65 -3.35
C LEU A 26 12.48 -9.14 -1.97
N PHE A 27 12.40 -7.82 -1.81
CA PHE A 27 11.88 -7.22 -0.59
C PHE A 27 10.36 -7.46 -0.49
N PRO A 28 9.81 -7.99 0.63
CA PRO A 28 8.39 -8.31 0.74
C PRO A 28 7.47 -7.13 0.45
N GLY A 29 7.91 -5.91 0.82
CA GLY A 29 7.15 -4.68 0.63
C GLY A 29 7.17 -4.09 -0.80
N TYR A 30 7.69 -4.79 -1.80
CA TYR A 30 7.77 -4.23 -3.17
C TYR A 30 6.42 -4.00 -3.84
N PHE A 31 5.35 -4.70 -3.42
CA PHE A 31 4.00 -4.43 -3.91
C PHE A 31 3.48 -3.03 -3.53
N ALA A 32 4.17 -2.29 -2.66
CA ALA A 32 3.91 -0.87 -2.44
C ALA A 32 4.04 -0.03 -3.73
N LEU A 33 4.85 -0.47 -4.72
CA LEU A 33 4.88 0.12 -6.07
C LEU A 33 3.52 0.01 -6.75
N VAL A 34 2.88 -1.18 -6.69
CA VAL A 34 1.54 -1.40 -7.25
C VAL A 34 0.50 -0.56 -6.52
N MET A 35 0.58 -0.50 -5.19
CA MET A 35 -0.30 0.33 -4.38
C MET A 35 -0.20 1.81 -4.75
N ALA A 36 1.03 2.33 -4.87
CA ALA A 36 1.30 3.73 -5.17
C ALA A 36 0.86 4.10 -6.59
N THR A 37 1.23 3.29 -7.58
CA THR A 37 0.88 3.52 -8.99
C THR A 37 -0.63 3.46 -9.19
N GLY A 38 -1.29 2.44 -8.62
CA GLY A 38 -2.74 2.26 -8.79
C GLY A 38 -3.56 3.36 -8.13
N ILE A 39 -3.18 3.79 -6.92
CA ILE A 39 -3.95 4.84 -6.25
C ILE A 39 -3.77 6.21 -6.94
N ILE A 40 -2.59 6.50 -7.50
CA ILE A 40 -2.35 7.73 -8.26
C ILE A 40 -3.10 7.68 -9.60
N SER A 41 -3.17 6.52 -10.25
CA SER A 41 -4.01 6.31 -11.44
C SER A 41 -5.49 6.60 -11.13
N ILE A 42 -6.02 6.06 -10.05
CA ILE A 42 -7.39 6.35 -9.57
C ILE A 42 -7.56 7.85 -9.31
N ALA A 43 -6.60 8.49 -8.62
CA ALA A 43 -6.66 9.93 -8.33
C ALA A 43 -6.71 10.76 -9.62
N CYS A 44 -5.85 10.45 -10.59
CA CYS A 44 -5.84 11.09 -11.90
C CYS A 44 -7.18 10.92 -12.62
N PHE A 45 -7.75 9.71 -12.62
CA PHE A 45 -9.04 9.44 -13.26
C PHE A 45 -10.17 10.27 -12.63
N LEU A 46 -10.23 10.34 -11.30
CA LEU A 46 -11.23 11.10 -10.55
C LEU A 46 -11.12 12.63 -10.75
N LEU A 47 -9.94 13.11 -11.16
CA LEU A 47 -9.64 14.51 -11.43
C LEU A 47 -9.58 14.81 -12.95
N ASP A 48 -10.22 13.98 -13.77
CA ASP A 48 -10.34 14.10 -15.25
C ASP A 48 -9.00 14.04 -16.03
N MET A 49 -7.90 13.60 -15.39
CA MET A 49 -6.60 13.38 -16.04
C MET A 49 -6.53 11.97 -16.65
N LYS A 50 -7.50 11.62 -17.51
CA LYS A 50 -7.76 10.24 -18.00
C LYS A 50 -6.56 9.60 -18.71
N THR A 51 -5.83 10.35 -19.52
CA THR A 51 -4.65 9.82 -20.24
C THR A 51 -3.56 9.36 -19.26
N ILE A 52 -3.27 10.15 -18.23
CA ILE A 52 -2.29 9.80 -17.21
C ILE A 52 -2.77 8.56 -16.43
N ALA A 53 -4.06 8.50 -16.09
CA ALA A 53 -4.65 7.36 -15.40
C ALA A 53 -4.45 6.05 -16.20
N LEU A 54 -4.74 6.06 -17.50
CA LEU A 54 -4.57 4.87 -18.37
C LEU A 54 -3.11 4.43 -18.52
N VAL A 55 -2.18 5.38 -18.64
CA VAL A 55 -0.74 5.07 -18.70
C VAL A 55 -0.28 4.43 -17.40
N LEU A 56 -0.69 5.01 -16.25
CA LEU A 56 -0.34 4.45 -14.93
C LEU A 56 -0.97 3.06 -14.73
N LEU A 57 -2.22 2.85 -15.17
CA LEU A 57 -2.86 1.54 -15.14
C LEU A 57 -2.06 0.48 -15.93
N ALA A 58 -1.63 0.81 -17.14
CA ALA A 58 -0.82 -0.10 -17.95
C ALA A 58 0.50 -0.46 -17.27
N ILE A 59 1.19 0.53 -16.72
CA ILE A 59 2.42 0.32 -15.93
C ILE A 59 2.12 -0.57 -14.72
N ASN A 60 0.99 -0.33 -14.03
CA ASN A 60 0.64 -1.05 -12.80
C ASN A 60 0.32 -2.53 -13.06
N ILE A 61 -0.38 -2.85 -14.15
CA ILE A 61 -0.66 -4.23 -14.56
C ILE A 61 0.65 -4.99 -14.82
N VAL A 62 1.57 -4.38 -15.56
CA VAL A 62 2.87 -4.99 -15.86
C VAL A 62 3.70 -5.20 -14.59
N ALA A 63 3.75 -4.18 -13.72
CA ALA A 63 4.46 -4.26 -12.44
C ALA A 63 3.89 -5.36 -11.54
N TYR A 64 2.57 -5.46 -11.45
CA TYR A 64 1.89 -6.49 -10.68
C TYR A 64 2.21 -7.90 -11.19
N ALA A 65 2.16 -8.11 -12.50
CA ALA A 65 2.49 -9.40 -13.10
C ALA A 65 3.95 -9.81 -12.84
N ILE A 66 4.89 -8.87 -12.99
CA ILE A 66 6.31 -9.12 -12.72
C ILE A 66 6.54 -9.44 -11.24
N LEU A 67 5.93 -8.69 -10.33
CA LEU A 67 6.11 -8.90 -8.89
C LEU A 67 5.51 -10.24 -8.44
N TRP A 68 4.36 -10.63 -8.98
CA TRP A 68 3.80 -11.96 -8.73
C TRP A 68 4.68 -13.07 -9.25
N PHE A 69 5.21 -12.94 -10.46
CA PHE A 69 6.15 -13.91 -11.02
C PHE A 69 7.38 -14.08 -10.13
N LEU A 70 7.98 -12.97 -9.67
CA LEU A 70 9.14 -13.02 -8.78
C LEU A 70 8.79 -13.60 -7.39
N LEU A 71 7.61 -13.27 -6.86
CA LEU A 71 7.15 -13.80 -5.57
C LEU A 71 6.90 -15.31 -5.67
N LEU A 72 6.29 -15.80 -6.75
CA LEU A 72 6.08 -17.23 -6.98
C LEU A 72 7.41 -17.97 -7.08
N LEU A 73 8.37 -17.45 -7.84
CA LEU A 73 9.72 -18.04 -7.89
C LEU A 73 10.37 -18.06 -6.49
N ARG A 74 10.17 -17.00 -5.70
CA ARG A 74 10.71 -16.94 -4.35
C ARG A 74 10.07 -17.97 -3.41
N VAL A 75 8.77 -18.16 -3.49
CA VAL A 75 8.05 -19.16 -2.70
C VAL A 75 8.48 -20.58 -3.09
N LEU A 76 8.63 -20.85 -4.41
CA LEU A 76 8.97 -22.18 -4.90
C LEU A 76 10.42 -22.58 -4.65
N PHE A 77 11.37 -21.65 -4.82
CA PHE A 77 12.80 -21.97 -4.79
C PHE A 77 13.54 -21.46 -3.53
N PHE A 78 12.96 -20.50 -2.80
CA PHE A 78 13.60 -19.82 -1.68
C PHE A 78 12.68 -19.71 -0.46
N PHE A 79 11.87 -20.74 -0.19
CA PHE A 79 10.86 -20.71 0.88
C PHE A 79 11.46 -20.41 2.27
N SER A 80 12.69 -20.85 2.54
CA SER A 80 13.40 -20.53 3.78
C SER A 80 13.60 -19.02 3.98
N ARG A 81 13.83 -18.27 2.89
CA ARG A 81 13.93 -16.79 2.93
C ARG A 81 12.57 -16.15 3.18
N VAL A 82 11.49 -16.70 2.60
CA VAL A 82 10.11 -16.23 2.88
C VAL A 82 9.78 -16.43 4.35
N LYS A 83 10.07 -17.63 4.90
CA LYS A 83 9.88 -17.94 6.32
C LYS A 83 10.70 -17.02 7.23
N ALA A 84 11.96 -16.75 6.89
CA ALA A 84 12.80 -15.81 7.64
C ALA A 84 12.21 -14.40 7.65
N ASP A 85 11.75 -13.89 6.49
CA ASP A 85 11.18 -12.56 6.39
C ASP A 85 9.85 -12.43 7.15
N ILE A 86 8.96 -13.43 7.10
CA ILE A 86 7.67 -13.35 7.81
C ILE A 86 7.85 -13.36 9.33
N ASN A 87 8.95 -13.97 9.81
CA ASN A 87 9.33 -13.96 11.22
C ASN A 87 10.12 -12.71 11.64
N ASP A 88 10.43 -11.81 10.73
CA ASP A 88 11.17 -10.57 11.01
C ASP A 88 10.19 -9.41 11.25
N HIS A 89 10.34 -8.72 12.39
CA HIS A 89 9.45 -7.62 12.82
C HIS A 89 9.47 -6.42 11.87
N LEU A 90 10.59 -6.19 11.16
CA LEU A 90 10.72 -5.06 10.23
C LEU A 90 10.36 -5.44 8.78
N ARG A 91 10.55 -6.70 8.39
CA ARG A 91 10.31 -7.17 7.02
C ARG A 91 8.95 -7.85 6.84
N GLY A 92 8.48 -8.56 7.88
CA GLY A 92 7.21 -9.30 7.85
C GLY A 92 5.99 -8.46 7.49
N PRO A 93 5.83 -7.25 8.05
CA PRO A 93 4.74 -6.36 7.65
C PRO A 93 4.72 -6.02 6.15
N GLY A 94 5.85 -6.11 5.45
CA GLY A 94 5.94 -5.90 4.01
C GLY A 94 5.05 -6.84 3.19
N PHE A 95 4.77 -8.06 3.66
CA PHE A 95 3.88 -9.00 2.96
C PHE A 95 2.45 -8.49 2.81
N PHE A 96 1.98 -7.62 3.71
CA PHE A 96 0.66 -7.02 3.60
C PHE A 96 0.50 -6.12 2.38
N THR A 97 1.60 -5.66 1.77
CA THR A 97 1.55 -4.91 0.51
C THR A 97 1.05 -5.77 -0.66
N VAL A 98 1.20 -7.10 -0.59
CA VAL A 98 0.66 -8.03 -1.61
C VAL A 98 -0.87 -7.96 -1.61
N VAL A 99 -1.49 -7.99 -0.42
CA VAL A 99 -2.94 -7.85 -0.26
C VAL A 99 -3.42 -6.49 -0.75
N ALA A 100 -2.81 -5.43 -0.21
CA ALA A 100 -3.21 -4.08 -0.54
C ALA A 100 -3.00 -3.75 -2.03
N GLY A 101 -1.87 -4.16 -2.63
CA GLY A 101 -1.60 -3.99 -4.05
C GLY A 101 -2.62 -4.73 -4.93
N THR A 102 -2.99 -5.96 -4.56
CA THR A 102 -4.03 -6.73 -5.25
C THR A 102 -5.40 -6.02 -5.20
N CYS A 103 -5.82 -5.54 -4.04
CA CYS A 103 -7.10 -4.84 -3.90
C CYS A 103 -7.08 -3.45 -4.56
N VAL A 104 -5.96 -2.73 -4.51
CA VAL A 104 -5.83 -1.43 -5.18
C VAL A 104 -5.88 -1.60 -6.69
N LEU A 105 -5.20 -2.61 -7.26
CA LEU A 105 -5.30 -2.91 -8.69
C LEU A 105 -6.74 -3.31 -9.07
N GLY A 106 -7.44 -4.09 -8.22
CA GLY A 106 -8.85 -4.41 -8.44
C GLY A 106 -9.75 -3.18 -8.47
N SER A 107 -9.52 -2.23 -7.53
CA SER A 107 -10.22 -0.95 -7.49
C SER A 107 -9.92 -0.07 -8.72
N GLU A 108 -8.66 -0.04 -9.15
CA GLU A 108 -8.18 0.69 -10.32
C GLU A 108 -8.85 0.17 -11.60
N LEU A 109 -8.84 -1.15 -11.84
CA LEU A 109 -9.48 -1.79 -12.99
C LEU A 109 -10.99 -1.56 -13.01
N LEU A 110 -11.63 -1.55 -11.83
CA LEU A 110 -13.06 -1.26 -11.73
C LEU A 110 -13.36 0.21 -12.06
N ILE A 111 -12.62 1.15 -11.48
CA ILE A 111 -12.91 2.59 -11.59
C ILE A 111 -12.49 3.14 -12.95
N VAL A 112 -11.31 2.77 -13.46
CA VAL A 112 -10.73 3.36 -14.67
C VAL A 112 -11.28 2.73 -15.94
N VAL A 113 -11.46 1.39 -15.96
CA VAL A 113 -11.86 0.64 -17.18
C VAL A 113 -13.09 -0.26 -16.98
N ASN A 114 -13.81 -0.14 -15.86
CA ASN A 114 -15.04 -0.85 -15.54
C ASN A 114 -14.95 -2.40 -15.64
N GLN A 115 -13.80 -2.98 -15.28
CA GLN A 115 -13.54 -4.42 -15.31
C GLN A 115 -13.97 -5.10 -13.99
N TYR A 116 -15.28 -5.17 -13.73
CA TYR A 116 -15.80 -5.68 -12.46
C TYR A 116 -15.48 -7.17 -12.22
N ARG A 117 -15.50 -8.03 -13.27
CA ARG A 117 -15.22 -9.47 -13.13
C ARG A 117 -13.81 -9.73 -12.61
N ILE A 118 -12.84 -8.98 -13.15
CA ILE A 118 -11.45 -9.05 -12.69
C ILE A 118 -11.37 -8.48 -11.27
N GLY A 119 -12.07 -7.37 -10.99
CA GLY A 119 -12.17 -6.79 -9.65
C GLY A 119 -12.67 -7.79 -8.60
N VAL A 120 -13.73 -8.56 -8.89
CA VAL A 120 -14.21 -9.62 -7.98
C VAL A 120 -13.16 -10.70 -7.76
N GLY A 121 -12.51 -11.18 -8.83
CA GLY A 121 -11.43 -12.17 -8.72
C GLY A 121 -10.28 -11.67 -7.84
N LEU A 122 -9.85 -10.42 -8.04
CA LEU A 122 -8.78 -9.81 -7.24
C LEU A 122 -9.22 -9.57 -5.79
N TRP A 123 -10.50 -9.26 -5.53
CA TRP A 123 -11.03 -9.14 -4.17
C TRP A 123 -10.98 -10.47 -3.42
N LEU A 124 -11.42 -11.57 -4.05
CA LEU A 124 -11.37 -12.91 -3.47
C LEU A 124 -9.93 -13.37 -3.21
N VAL A 125 -9.02 -13.12 -4.17
CA VAL A 125 -7.58 -13.39 -3.99
C VAL A 125 -7.02 -12.54 -2.84
N GLY A 126 -7.35 -11.24 -2.79
CA GLY A 126 -6.94 -10.35 -1.71
C GLY A 126 -7.43 -10.81 -0.34
N LEU A 127 -8.68 -11.28 -0.25
CA LEU A 127 -9.26 -11.81 0.99
C LEU A 127 -8.54 -13.09 1.47
N LEU A 128 -8.29 -14.03 0.54
CA LEU A 128 -7.54 -15.25 0.86
C LEU A 128 -6.13 -14.92 1.35
N LEU A 129 -5.42 -14.05 0.62
CA LEU A 129 -4.07 -13.62 0.99
C LEU A 129 -4.07 -12.89 2.34
N TRP A 130 -5.06 -12.03 2.58
CA TRP A 130 -5.22 -11.35 3.87
C TRP A 130 -5.34 -12.35 5.01
N ALA A 131 -6.25 -13.33 4.89
CA ALA A 131 -6.45 -14.34 5.91
C ALA A 131 -5.15 -15.13 6.17
N VAL A 132 -4.49 -15.62 5.11
CA VAL A 132 -3.26 -16.40 5.24
C VAL A 132 -2.13 -15.56 5.86
N ILE A 133 -1.89 -14.35 5.35
CA ILE A 133 -0.77 -13.52 5.81
C ILE A 133 -1.04 -12.99 7.23
N MET A 134 -2.27 -12.53 7.50
CA MET A 134 -2.66 -11.99 8.81
C MET A 134 -2.41 -13.00 9.94
N TYR A 135 -3.02 -14.18 9.81
CA TYR A 135 -2.91 -15.18 10.87
C TYR A 135 -1.53 -15.82 10.95
N THR A 136 -0.85 -16.04 9.81
CA THR A 136 0.53 -16.55 9.82
C THR A 136 1.49 -15.55 10.47
N PHE A 137 1.39 -14.27 10.12
CA PHE A 137 2.25 -13.22 10.68
C PHE A 137 2.03 -13.08 12.19
N PHE A 138 0.78 -12.90 12.64
CA PHE A 138 0.51 -12.72 14.07
C PHE A 138 0.82 -13.98 14.88
N ALA A 139 0.54 -15.17 14.36
CA ALA A 139 0.94 -16.41 15.01
C ALA A 139 2.47 -16.47 15.16
N ALA A 140 3.22 -16.18 14.09
CA ALA A 140 4.68 -16.15 14.12
C ALA A 140 5.23 -15.12 15.13
N MET A 141 4.64 -13.91 15.17
CA MET A 141 5.04 -12.88 16.14
C MET A 141 4.71 -13.26 17.57
N THR A 142 3.57 -13.93 17.80
CA THR A 142 3.10 -14.31 19.12
C THR A 142 3.94 -15.42 19.75
N VAL A 143 4.23 -16.49 18.97
CA VAL A 143 4.97 -17.66 19.47
C VAL A 143 6.48 -17.46 19.53
N ARG A 144 6.99 -16.36 18.99
CA ARG A 144 8.44 -16.09 19.01
C ARG A 144 8.94 -15.84 20.43
N GLU A 145 9.91 -16.64 20.88
CA GLU A 145 10.50 -16.54 22.22
C GLU A 145 11.35 -15.27 22.38
N ASN A 146 12.26 -15.02 21.44
CA ASN A 146 13.17 -13.87 21.48
C ASN A 146 12.56 -12.69 20.68
N LYS A 147 11.79 -11.83 21.34
CA LYS A 147 11.19 -10.64 20.74
C LYS A 147 12.15 -9.45 20.80
N PRO A 148 12.28 -8.66 19.72
CA PRO A 148 13.04 -7.41 19.79
C PRO A 148 12.31 -6.40 20.70
N SER A 149 13.07 -5.40 21.19
CA SER A 149 12.45 -4.25 21.84
C SER A 149 11.55 -3.46 20.86
N ILE A 150 10.64 -2.63 21.38
CA ILE A 150 9.79 -1.76 20.55
C ILE A 150 10.65 -0.87 19.65
N GLU A 151 11.80 -0.40 20.15
CA GLU A 151 12.72 0.44 19.38
C GLU A 151 13.27 -0.27 18.15
N ALA A 152 13.60 -1.54 18.28
CA ALA A 152 14.21 -2.33 17.21
C ALA A 152 13.18 -3.03 16.31
N GLY A 153 11.99 -3.35 16.83
CA GLY A 153 10.99 -4.18 16.12
C GLY A 153 9.82 -3.42 15.52
N LEU A 154 9.55 -2.17 15.93
CA LEU A 154 8.40 -1.41 15.47
C LEU A 154 8.82 -0.26 14.55
N ASN A 155 8.16 -0.14 13.40
CA ASN A 155 8.25 1.03 12.52
C ASN A 155 6.91 1.30 11.82
N GLY A 156 6.83 2.34 10.99
CA GLY A 156 5.62 2.67 10.23
C GLY A 156 5.13 1.57 9.29
N GLY A 157 5.98 0.60 8.95
CA GLY A 157 5.61 -0.54 8.11
C GLY A 157 4.54 -1.45 8.75
N TRP A 158 4.42 -1.48 10.08
CA TRP A 158 3.36 -2.22 10.77
C TRP A 158 1.95 -1.74 10.40
N LEU A 159 1.81 -0.49 10.02
CA LEU A 159 0.53 0.04 9.55
C LEU A 159 0.10 -0.50 8.18
N LEU A 160 0.95 -1.24 7.46
CA LEU A 160 0.55 -2.00 6.26
C LEU A 160 -0.52 -3.05 6.57
N ILE A 161 -0.58 -3.53 7.82
CA ILE A 161 -1.65 -4.42 8.30
C ILE A 161 -3.01 -3.72 8.18
N VAL A 162 -3.07 -2.46 8.60
CA VAL A 162 -4.27 -1.62 8.48
C VAL A 162 -4.60 -1.36 7.01
N VAL A 163 -3.59 -0.99 6.22
CA VAL A 163 -3.77 -0.71 4.79
C VAL A 163 -4.33 -1.91 4.05
N ALA A 164 -3.82 -3.11 4.31
CA ALA A 164 -4.33 -4.35 3.73
C ALA A 164 -5.78 -4.63 4.13
N THR A 165 -6.11 -4.49 5.41
CA THR A 165 -7.47 -4.71 5.93
C THR A 165 -8.46 -3.72 5.32
N GLN A 166 -8.12 -2.44 5.28
CA GLN A 166 -8.97 -1.41 4.69
C GLN A 166 -9.11 -1.54 3.17
N SER A 167 -8.09 -2.04 2.46
CA SER A 167 -8.17 -2.25 1.01
C SER A 167 -9.23 -3.28 0.62
N ILE A 168 -9.44 -4.31 1.47
CA ILE A 168 -10.52 -5.29 1.30
C ILE A 168 -11.88 -4.63 1.49
N SER A 169 -12.03 -3.78 2.50
CA SER A 169 -13.26 -3.02 2.73
C SER A 169 -13.57 -2.11 1.55
N VAL A 170 -12.59 -1.36 1.04
CA VAL A 170 -12.76 -0.44 -0.09
C VAL A 170 -13.21 -1.17 -1.35
N LEU A 171 -12.48 -2.20 -1.77
CA LEU A 171 -12.80 -2.92 -3.01
C LEU A 171 -14.12 -3.68 -2.89
N GLY A 172 -14.38 -4.35 -1.75
CA GLY A 172 -15.65 -5.05 -1.53
C GLY A 172 -16.86 -4.12 -1.56
N THR A 173 -16.77 -2.93 -0.93
CA THR A 173 -17.84 -1.92 -0.97
C THR A 173 -18.08 -1.40 -2.39
N LEU A 174 -17.00 -1.19 -3.18
CA LEU A 174 -17.13 -0.79 -4.60
C LEU A 174 -17.82 -1.86 -5.46
N LEU A 175 -17.66 -3.13 -5.12
CA LEU A 175 -18.21 -4.27 -5.84
C LEU A 175 -19.61 -4.68 -5.36
N ALA A 176 -20.05 -4.24 -4.17
CA ALA A 176 -21.26 -4.73 -3.50
C ALA A 176 -22.50 -4.78 -4.39
N ASN A 177 -22.73 -3.74 -5.20
CA ASN A 177 -23.85 -3.66 -6.14
C ASN A 177 -23.87 -4.73 -7.24
N ARG A 178 -22.79 -5.47 -7.41
CA ARG A 178 -22.67 -6.53 -8.43
C ARG A 178 -23.01 -7.92 -7.90
N PHE A 179 -23.26 -8.04 -6.58
CA PHE A 179 -23.54 -9.31 -5.94
C PHE A 179 -25.07 -9.62 -5.82
N GLY A 180 -25.94 -8.78 -6.38
CA GLY A 180 -27.39 -9.02 -6.33
C GLY A 180 -27.90 -9.22 -4.91
N ASP A 181 -28.51 -10.39 -4.63
CA ASP A 181 -29.06 -10.74 -3.31
C ASP A 181 -28.00 -10.84 -2.19
N TYR A 182 -26.73 -11.01 -2.55
CA TYR A 182 -25.62 -11.05 -1.58
C TYR A 182 -25.03 -9.66 -1.29
N ARG A 183 -25.63 -8.58 -1.79
CA ARG A 183 -25.16 -7.21 -1.57
C ARG A 183 -25.06 -6.85 -0.08
N GLU A 184 -26.11 -7.10 0.68
CA GLU A 184 -26.14 -6.79 2.11
C GLU A 184 -25.10 -7.59 2.92
N PRO A 185 -24.96 -8.92 2.76
CA PRO A 185 -23.86 -9.68 3.36
C PRO A 185 -22.47 -9.14 3.00
N VAL A 186 -22.24 -8.70 1.75
CA VAL A 186 -20.97 -8.10 1.34
C VAL A 186 -20.75 -6.76 2.04
N LEU A 187 -21.78 -5.89 2.10
CA LEU A 187 -21.68 -4.62 2.83
C LEU A 187 -21.45 -4.81 4.31
N PHE A 188 -22.12 -5.79 4.95
CA PHE A 188 -21.86 -6.15 6.33
C PHE A 188 -20.40 -6.58 6.55
N PHE A 189 -19.91 -7.47 5.70
CA PHE A 189 -18.52 -7.92 5.77
C PHE A 189 -17.54 -6.76 5.60
N THR A 190 -17.76 -5.87 4.62
CA THR A 190 -16.86 -4.72 4.39
C THR A 190 -16.92 -3.70 5.52
N LEU A 191 -18.06 -3.53 6.17
CA LEU A 191 -18.21 -2.74 7.39
C LEU A 191 -17.39 -3.35 8.54
N CYS A 192 -17.47 -4.69 8.75
CA CYS A 192 -16.64 -5.37 9.73
C CYS A 192 -15.14 -5.20 9.45
N MET A 193 -14.71 -5.30 8.19
CA MET A 193 -13.31 -5.07 7.79
C MET A 193 -12.89 -3.62 8.04
N PHE A 194 -13.76 -2.64 7.79
CA PHE A 194 -13.51 -1.23 8.13
C PHE A 194 -13.28 -1.05 9.63
N LEU A 195 -14.20 -1.56 10.47
CA LEU A 195 -14.11 -1.43 11.93
C LEU A 195 -12.86 -2.15 12.48
N LEU A 196 -12.54 -3.34 11.96
CA LEU A 196 -11.31 -4.05 12.30
C LEU A 196 -10.06 -3.24 11.95
N GLY A 197 -10.02 -2.66 10.76
CA GLY A 197 -8.92 -1.78 10.35
C GLY A 197 -8.79 -0.54 11.22
N CYS A 198 -9.90 0.06 11.66
CA CYS A 198 -9.91 1.17 12.61
C CYS A 198 -9.30 0.75 13.96
N MET A 199 -9.72 -0.39 14.52
CA MET A 199 -9.16 -0.93 15.75
C MET A 199 -7.66 -1.17 15.64
N LEU A 200 -7.22 -1.83 14.57
CA LEU A 200 -5.79 -2.11 14.33
C LEU A 200 -4.98 -0.81 14.21
N TYR A 201 -5.53 0.22 13.54
CA TYR A 201 -4.86 1.51 13.46
C TYR A 201 -4.64 2.13 14.83
N LEU A 202 -5.68 2.21 15.65
CA LEU A 202 -5.61 2.82 16.98
C LEU A 202 -4.59 2.12 17.87
N LEU A 203 -4.52 0.79 17.82
CA LEU A 203 -3.53 0.01 18.57
C LEU A 203 -2.09 0.30 18.09
N LEU A 204 -1.86 0.25 16.79
CA LEU A 204 -0.51 0.38 16.23
C LEU A 204 -0.01 1.83 16.27
N ILE A 205 -0.88 2.82 16.00
CA ILE A 205 -0.46 4.23 16.02
C ILE A 205 -0.12 4.70 17.43
N THR A 206 -0.80 4.18 18.47
CA THR A 206 -0.46 4.47 19.86
C THR A 206 0.96 4.02 20.19
N LEU A 207 1.36 2.82 19.76
CA LEU A 207 2.73 2.34 19.95
C LEU A 207 3.76 3.15 19.15
N ILE A 208 3.43 3.56 17.93
CA ILE A 208 4.30 4.41 17.10
C ILE A 208 4.43 5.80 17.72
N PHE A 209 3.33 6.38 18.22
CA PHE A 209 3.35 7.66 18.92
C PHE A 209 4.18 7.59 20.19
N TYR A 210 4.02 6.53 21.00
CA TYR A 210 4.86 6.25 22.15
C TYR A 210 6.35 6.21 21.76
N ARG A 211 6.67 5.50 20.66
CA ARG A 211 8.04 5.42 20.16
C ARG A 211 8.61 6.79 19.76
N PHE A 212 7.81 7.64 19.11
CA PHE A 212 8.26 8.97 18.70
C PHE A 212 8.48 9.94 19.86
N THR A 213 7.71 9.78 20.94
CA THR A 213 7.73 10.74 22.07
C THR A 213 8.63 10.32 23.21
N PHE A 214 8.81 9.01 23.45
CA PHE A 214 9.49 8.50 24.63
C PHE A 214 10.74 7.66 24.35
N VAL A 215 11.03 7.38 23.07
CA VAL A 215 12.17 6.57 22.68
C VAL A 215 13.08 7.36 21.74
N ASN A 216 14.40 7.21 21.91
CA ASN A 216 15.38 7.85 21.03
C ASN A 216 15.23 7.34 19.59
N VAL A 217 14.85 8.22 18.67
CA VAL A 217 14.73 7.91 17.25
C VAL A 217 15.97 8.40 16.52
N THR A 218 16.77 7.45 16.03
CA THR A 218 17.94 7.77 15.20
C THR A 218 17.51 8.12 13.78
N MET A 219 18.34 8.87 13.04
CA MET A 219 18.07 9.22 11.64
C MET A 219 17.95 7.99 10.73
N ALA A 220 18.68 6.93 11.01
CA ALA A 220 18.57 5.67 10.29
C ALA A 220 17.23 4.96 10.53
N ALA A 221 16.64 5.14 11.71
CA ALA A 221 15.37 4.55 12.09
C ALA A 221 14.16 5.30 11.50
N LEU A 222 14.30 6.60 11.14
CA LEU A 222 13.27 7.39 10.46
C LEU A 222 13.16 6.99 8.97
N THR A 223 12.72 5.78 8.72
CA THR A 223 12.60 5.22 7.37
C THR A 223 11.34 5.72 6.63
N PRO A 224 11.30 5.66 5.27
CA PRO A 224 10.14 6.07 4.48
C PRO A 224 8.79 5.49 4.91
N PRO A 225 8.68 4.25 5.43
CA PRO A 225 7.43 3.67 5.93
C PRO A 225 6.71 4.48 7.01
N TYR A 226 7.34 5.42 7.72
CA TYR A 226 6.61 6.30 8.64
C TYR A 226 5.58 7.20 7.95
N TRP A 227 5.68 7.42 6.64
CA TRP A 227 4.63 8.08 5.88
C TRP A 227 3.33 7.28 5.82
N ILE A 228 3.38 5.98 6.11
CA ILE A 228 2.19 5.13 6.22
C ILE A 228 1.34 5.52 7.44
N ASN A 229 1.87 6.25 8.43
CA ASN A 229 1.08 6.83 9.52
C ASN A 229 -0.09 7.67 8.95
N MET A 230 0.17 8.48 7.94
CA MET A 230 -0.85 9.22 7.18
C MET A 230 -1.57 8.32 6.18
N GLY A 231 -0.86 7.42 5.50
CA GLY A 231 -1.44 6.55 4.47
C GLY A 231 -2.49 5.57 4.99
N ALA A 232 -2.29 5.03 6.20
CA ALA A 232 -3.23 4.10 6.82
C ALA A 232 -4.55 4.79 7.22
N VAL A 233 -4.51 6.00 7.75
CA VAL A 233 -5.73 6.77 8.03
C VAL A 233 -6.38 7.28 6.76
N ALA A 234 -5.62 7.58 5.72
CA ALA A 234 -6.17 7.99 4.43
C ALA A 234 -7.00 6.86 3.79
N ILE A 235 -6.50 5.61 3.77
CA ILE A 235 -7.30 4.49 3.26
C ILE A 235 -8.47 4.14 4.20
N THR A 236 -8.33 4.32 5.51
CA THR A 236 -9.43 4.20 6.47
C THR A 236 -10.52 5.23 6.18
N THR A 237 -10.14 6.48 5.93
CA THR A 237 -11.06 7.54 5.49
C THR A 237 -11.75 7.17 4.17
N LEU A 238 -11.00 6.62 3.21
CA LEU A 238 -11.58 6.16 1.93
C LEU A 238 -12.61 5.06 2.16
N ALA A 239 -12.31 4.07 3.00
CA ALA A 239 -13.23 2.96 3.30
C ALA A 239 -14.52 3.48 3.95
N GLY A 240 -14.41 4.35 4.96
CA GLY A 240 -15.58 4.98 5.59
C GLY A 240 -16.39 5.83 4.62
N ALA A 241 -15.74 6.65 3.77
CA ALA A 241 -16.41 7.46 2.76
C ALA A 241 -17.16 6.59 1.74
N ARG A 242 -16.58 5.47 1.32
CA ARG A 242 -17.25 4.51 0.39
C ARG A 242 -18.45 3.83 1.05
N LEU A 243 -18.37 3.44 2.32
CA LEU A 243 -19.52 2.90 3.07
C LEU A 243 -20.63 3.94 3.22
N ILE A 244 -20.31 5.21 3.51
CA ILE A 244 -21.30 6.28 3.58
C ILE A 244 -22.01 6.48 2.23
N ILE A 245 -21.29 6.44 1.12
CA ILE A 245 -21.85 6.58 -0.24
C ILE A 245 -22.73 5.37 -0.58
N ALA A 246 -22.38 4.17 -0.12
CA ALA A 246 -23.16 2.95 -0.34
C ALA A 246 -24.33 2.78 0.66
N ALA A 247 -24.44 3.62 1.68
CA ALA A 247 -25.44 3.47 2.75
C ALA A 247 -26.90 3.39 2.28
N PRO A 248 -27.33 4.14 1.23
CA PRO A 248 -28.70 4.02 0.73
C PRO A 248 -29.08 2.60 0.21
N GLU A 249 -28.10 1.74 0.00
CA GLU A 249 -28.29 0.40 -0.57
C GLU A 249 -28.68 -0.65 0.49
N TRP A 250 -28.58 -0.32 1.79
CA TRP A 250 -28.87 -1.23 2.90
C TRP A 250 -29.31 -0.47 4.15
N SER A 251 -30.47 -0.82 4.73
CA SER A 251 -31.11 -0.09 5.85
C SER A 251 -30.20 0.04 7.07
N LEU A 252 -29.60 -1.06 7.52
CA LEU A 252 -28.69 -1.04 8.67
C LEU A 252 -27.49 -0.12 8.46
N LEU A 253 -26.91 -0.13 7.25
CA LEU A 253 -25.80 0.75 6.93
C LEU A 253 -26.24 2.23 6.96
N ASN A 254 -27.47 2.51 6.49
CA ASN A 254 -28.02 3.86 6.53
C ASN A 254 -28.27 4.36 7.97
N GLU A 255 -28.71 3.49 8.88
CA GLU A 255 -28.89 3.83 10.29
C GLU A 255 -27.58 4.23 11.00
N VAL A 256 -26.46 3.63 10.63
CA VAL A 256 -25.15 3.92 11.22
C VAL A 256 -24.37 5.05 10.50
N VAL A 257 -24.95 5.70 9.47
CA VAL A 257 -24.32 6.81 8.74
C VAL A 257 -23.85 7.95 9.66
N PRO A 258 -24.61 8.41 10.69
CA PRO A 258 -24.14 9.47 11.58
C PRO A 258 -22.82 9.12 12.28
N PHE A 259 -22.71 7.87 12.78
CA PHE A 259 -21.47 7.36 13.36
C PHE A 259 -20.35 7.28 12.31
N LEU A 260 -20.62 6.73 11.13
CA LEU A 260 -19.63 6.62 10.07
C LEU A 260 -19.07 7.98 9.63
N LYS A 261 -19.93 9.02 9.53
CA LYS A 261 -19.48 10.36 9.18
C LYS A 261 -18.51 10.93 10.22
N GLY A 262 -18.85 10.88 11.51
CA GLY A 262 -18.00 11.36 12.58
C GLY A 262 -16.69 10.59 12.67
N PHE A 263 -16.76 9.25 12.58
CA PHE A 263 -15.60 8.39 12.71
C PHE A 263 -14.66 8.46 11.50
N THR A 264 -15.21 8.59 10.29
CA THR A 264 -14.42 8.82 9.08
C THR A 264 -13.70 10.18 9.12
N LEU A 265 -14.40 11.23 9.58
CA LEU A 265 -13.82 12.55 9.74
C LEU A 265 -12.70 12.57 10.79
N PHE A 266 -12.84 11.81 11.88
CA PHE A 266 -11.78 11.61 12.88
C PHE A 266 -10.49 11.08 12.23
N PHE A 267 -10.58 10.05 11.39
CA PHE A 267 -9.40 9.50 10.70
C PHE A 267 -8.83 10.48 9.67
N TRP A 268 -9.68 11.21 8.95
CA TRP A 268 -9.21 12.22 8.02
C TRP A 268 -8.44 13.34 8.74
N ALA A 269 -8.97 13.84 9.86
CA ALA A 269 -8.30 14.85 10.67
C ALA A 269 -6.96 14.37 11.21
N ALA A 270 -6.89 13.12 11.71
CA ALA A 270 -5.65 12.49 12.14
C ALA A 270 -4.62 12.40 11.00
N GLY A 271 -5.05 12.01 9.79
CA GLY A 271 -4.20 12.00 8.59
C GLY A 271 -3.65 13.37 8.24
N THR A 272 -4.52 14.39 8.28
CA THR A 272 -4.14 15.79 8.02
C THR A 272 -3.12 16.29 9.03
N TRP A 273 -3.28 15.93 10.31
CA TRP A 273 -2.33 16.27 11.36
C TRP A 273 -0.94 15.61 11.16
N TRP A 274 -0.88 14.38 10.65
CA TRP A 274 0.39 13.71 10.39
C TRP A 274 1.21 14.39 9.28
N ILE A 275 0.57 15.01 8.27
CA ILE A 275 1.25 15.55 7.09
C ILE A 275 2.34 16.56 7.45
N PRO A 276 2.06 17.69 8.16
CA PRO A 276 3.09 18.66 8.48
C PRO A 276 4.20 18.08 9.37
N LEU A 277 3.86 17.20 10.32
CA LEU A 277 4.86 16.57 11.18
C LEU A 277 5.84 15.70 10.36
N LEU A 278 5.35 14.90 9.41
CA LEU A 278 6.19 14.06 8.56
C LEU A 278 7.09 14.91 7.63
N PHE A 279 6.59 16.03 7.12
CA PHE A 279 7.42 16.98 6.37
C PHE A 279 8.52 17.60 7.25
N ILE A 280 8.21 18.02 8.47
CA ILE A 280 9.19 18.56 9.43
C ILE A 280 10.27 17.50 9.75
N LEU A 281 9.88 16.25 10.01
CA LEU A 281 10.82 15.16 10.27
C LEU A 281 11.67 14.83 9.04
N GLY A 282 11.08 14.85 7.85
CA GLY A 282 11.80 14.69 6.58
C GLY A 282 12.84 15.79 6.34
N PHE A 283 12.44 17.05 6.56
CA PHE A 283 13.33 18.21 6.49
C PHE A 283 14.47 18.08 7.51
N TRP A 284 14.13 17.79 8.77
CA TRP A 284 15.13 17.57 9.81
C TRP A 284 16.15 16.49 9.44
N ARG A 285 15.68 15.35 8.90
CA ARG A 285 16.53 14.24 8.50
C ARG A 285 17.46 14.58 7.34
N HIS A 286 16.91 15.11 6.25
CA HIS A 286 17.62 15.24 4.97
C HIS A 286 18.31 16.59 4.80
N VAL A 287 17.75 17.69 5.33
CA VAL A 287 18.31 19.04 5.20
C VAL A 287 19.18 19.38 6.41
N TYR A 288 18.62 19.32 7.63
CA TYR A 288 19.34 19.71 8.84
C TYR A 288 20.44 18.72 9.20
N LYS A 289 20.14 17.43 9.24
CA LYS A 289 21.12 16.37 9.56
C LYS A 289 21.88 15.84 8.35
N ARG A 290 21.54 16.28 7.13
CA ARG A 290 22.21 15.92 5.86
C ARG A 290 22.29 14.40 5.63
N PHE A 291 21.30 13.63 6.12
CA PHE A 291 21.24 12.19 5.87
C PHE A 291 21.03 11.95 4.37
N PRO A 292 21.88 11.11 3.72
CA PRO A 292 21.86 10.97 2.26
C PRO A 292 20.52 10.43 1.76
N LEU A 293 19.99 11.06 0.71
CA LEU A 293 18.82 10.61 -0.02
C LEU A 293 19.28 9.57 -1.05
N ARG A 294 19.12 8.29 -0.73
CA ARG A 294 19.42 7.18 -1.64
C ARG A 294 18.14 6.41 -1.89
N TYR A 295 17.92 5.97 -3.14
CA TYR A 295 16.75 5.17 -3.48
C TYR A 295 16.72 3.86 -2.66
N ASP A 296 15.56 3.60 -2.07
CA ASP A 296 15.21 2.36 -1.38
C ASP A 296 13.79 1.97 -1.81
N PRO A 297 13.48 0.67 -2.01
CA PRO A 297 12.12 0.21 -2.33
C PRO A 297 11.03 0.72 -1.39
N GLN A 298 11.38 1.02 -0.15
CA GLN A 298 10.45 1.55 0.84
C GLN A 298 9.92 2.95 0.51
N TYR A 299 10.54 3.69 -0.43
CA TYR A 299 10.00 4.98 -0.92
C TYR A 299 8.63 4.83 -1.60
N TRP A 300 8.29 3.67 -2.14
CA TRP A 300 6.93 3.42 -2.62
C TRP A 300 5.89 3.47 -1.51
N GLY A 301 6.28 3.11 -0.27
CA GLY A 301 5.48 3.30 0.93
C GLY A 301 5.30 4.77 1.35
N LEU A 302 6.16 5.69 0.86
CA LEU A 302 5.99 7.15 1.03
C LEU A 302 5.10 7.73 -0.09
N VAL A 303 5.20 7.23 -1.32
CA VAL A 303 4.42 7.73 -2.47
C VAL A 303 2.95 7.36 -2.35
N PHE A 304 2.63 6.15 -1.92
CA PHE A 304 1.27 5.65 -1.72
C PHE A 304 0.39 6.60 -0.89
N PRO A 305 0.81 7.09 0.29
CA PRO A 305 0.06 8.05 1.10
C PRO A 305 -0.38 9.30 0.36
N PHE A 306 0.42 9.87 -0.52
CA PHE A 306 0.06 11.07 -1.26
C PHE A 306 -1.12 10.84 -2.21
N GLY A 307 -1.07 9.75 -3.00
CA GLY A 307 -2.18 9.37 -3.84
C GLY A 307 -3.43 9.01 -3.04
N MET A 308 -3.24 8.29 -1.92
CA MET A 308 -4.35 7.87 -1.08
C MET A 308 -5.05 9.05 -0.40
N TYR A 309 -4.30 10.05 0.08
CA TYR A 309 -4.88 11.24 0.68
C TYR A 309 -5.66 12.08 -0.35
N THR A 310 -5.18 12.13 -1.60
CA THR A 310 -5.90 12.73 -2.71
C THR A 310 -7.27 12.05 -2.92
N VAL A 311 -7.28 10.72 -3.05
CA VAL A 311 -8.50 9.95 -3.32
C VAL A 311 -9.46 9.97 -2.13
N CYS A 312 -8.96 9.80 -0.91
CA CYS A 312 -9.82 9.77 0.26
C CYS A 312 -10.49 11.12 0.52
N THR A 313 -9.79 12.24 0.31
CA THR A 313 -10.35 13.58 0.49
C THR A 313 -11.39 13.90 -0.60
N PHE A 314 -11.14 13.46 -1.85
CA PHE A 314 -12.13 13.54 -2.93
C PHE A 314 -13.42 12.78 -2.58
N GLN A 315 -13.30 11.53 -2.11
CA GLN A 315 -14.46 10.72 -1.75
C GLN A 315 -15.15 11.20 -0.48
N LEU A 316 -14.40 11.73 0.49
CA LEU A 316 -14.95 12.32 1.70
C LEU A 316 -15.76 13.58 1.38
N SER A 317 -15.28 14.45 0.48
CA SER A 317 -16.04 15.59 -0.01
C SER A 317 -17.42 15.19 -0.53
N LYS A 318 -17.48 14.10 -1.32
CA LYS A 318 -18.75 13.57 -1.84
C LYS A 318 -19.61 12.94 -0.73
N ALA A 319 -19.01 12.16 0.16
CA ALA A 319 -19.73 11.48 1.24
C ALA A 319 -20.38 12.46 2.25
N LEU A 320 -19.75 13.61 2.45
CA LEU A 320 -20.24 14.66 3.35
C LEU A 320 -21.06 15.76 2.65
N ASN A 321 -21.11 15.76 1.31
CA ASN A 321 -21.64 16.87 0.50
C ASN A 321 -20.97 18.21 0.87
N PHE A 322 -19.64 18.21 1.04
CA PHE A 322 -18.87 19.38 1.46
C PHE A 322 -17.78 19.70 0.42
N GLU A 323 -18.15 20.49 -0.58
CA GLU A 323 -17.30 20.84 -1.73
C GLU A 323 -15.99 21.57 -1.38
N PRO A 324 -15.88 22.41 -0.33
CA PRO A 324 -14.62 23.08 0.01
C PRO A 324 -13.42 22.12 0.16
N LEU A 325 -13.66 20.86 0.54
CA LEU A 325 -12.59 19.84 0.59
C LEU A 325 -11.95 19.56 -0.76
N MET A 326 -12.62 19.81 -1.88
CA MET A 326 -12.12 19.56 -3.23
C MET A 326 -10.88 20.38 -3.61
N VAL A 327 -10.59 21.45 -2.87
CA VAL A 327 -9.34 22.22 -3.05
C VAL A 327 -8.12 21.33 -2.80
N ILE A 328 -8.17 20.48 -1.77
CA ILE A 328 -7.03 19.63 -1.40
C ILE A 328 -6.67 18.63 -2.52
N PRO A 329 -7.55 17.74 -3.01
CA PRO A 329 -7.18 16.80 -4.04
C PRO A 329 -6.72 17.45 -5.34
N ARG A 330 -7.25 18.63 -5.72
CA ARG A 330 -6.83 19.36 -6.94
C ARG A 330 -5.36 19.76 -6.92
N TYR A 331 -4.78 20.06 -5.77
CA TYR A 331 -3.37 20.41 -5.64
C TYR A 331 -2.51 19.25 -5.17
N PHE A 332 -3.02 18.38 -4.30
CA PHE A 332 -2.26 17.30 -3.71
C PHE A 332 -1.88 16.22 -4.73
N ILE A 333 -2.65 16.10 -5.83
CA ILE A 333 -2.33 15.19 -6.95
C ILE A 333 -0.97 15.50 -7.58
N TYR A 334 -0.56 16.77 -7.67
CA TYR A 334 0.74 17.13 -8.24
C TYR A 334 1.89 16.71 -7.33
N LEU A 335 1.70 16.77 -6.00
CA LEU A 335 2.66 16.22 -5.04
C LEU A 335 2.79 14.71 -5.18
N ALA A 336 1.66 14.00 -5.35
CA ALA A 336 1.64 12.56 -5.56
C ALA A 336 2.35 12.15 -6.86
N LEU A 337 2.10 12.85 -7.96
CA LEU A 337 2.77 12.63 -9.25
C LEU A 337 4.26 12.93 -9.17
N ALA A 338 4.67 14.03 -8.53
CA ALA A 338 6.08 14.37 -8.31
C ALA A 338 6.79 13.29 -7.49
N GLY A 339 6.18 12.82 -6.41
CA GLY A 339 6.71 11.72 -5.60
C GLY A 339 6.84 10.42 -6.39
N TRP A 340 5.85 10.07 -7.20
CA TRP A 340 5.87 8.90 -8.08
C TRP A 340 6.99 8.99 -9.12
N MET A 341 7.14 10.15 -9.77
CA MET A 341 8.23 10.37 -10.74
C MET A 341 9.60 10.26 -10.08
N ALA A 342 9.79 10.87 -8.92
CA ALA A 342 11.05 10.80 -8.17
C ALA A 342 11.41 9.36 -7.77
N ALA A 343 10.43 8.59 -7.26
CA ALA A 343 10.64 7.17 -6.91
C ALA A 343 10.94 6.32 -8.16
N SER A 344 10.24 6.56 -9.28
CA SER A 344 10.46 5.86 -10.56
C SER A 344 11.86 6.14 -11.14
N LEU A 345 12.28 7.40 -11.14
CA LEU A 345 13.63 7.78 -11.58
C LEU A 345 14.71 7.15 -10.70
N GLY A 346 14.51 7.15 -9.36
CA GLY A 346 15.41 6.50 -8.42
C GLY A 346 15.51 4.99 -8.66
N PHE A 347 14.37 4.32 -8.91
CA PHE A 347 14.31 2.90 -9.25
C PHE A 347 15.07 2.58 -10.55
N ILE A 348 14.82 3.34 -11.62
CA ILE A 348 15.46 3.15 -12.93
C ILE A 348 16.97 3.37 -12.82
N HIS A 349 17.39 4.49 -12.20
CA HIS A 349 18.80 4.80 -11.99
C HIS A 349 19.52 3.67 -11.24
N THR A 350 18.97 3.21 -10.11
CA THR A 350 19.59 2.15 -9.31
C THR A 350 19.65 0.81 -10.06
N SER A 351 18.62 0.50 -10.87
CA SER A 351 18.54 -0.73 -11.66
C SER A 351 19.56 -0.75 -12.82
N ILE A 352 19.83 0.40 -13.43
CA ILE A 352 20.82 0.54 -14.51
C ILE A 352 22.23 0.48 -13.93
N PHE A 353 22.55 1.29 -12.91
CA PHE A 353 23.92 1.37 -12.37
C PHE A 353 24.37 0.08 -11.67
N ARG A 354 23.48 -0.68 -11.01
CA ARG A 354 23.83 -2.00 -10.48
C ARG A 354 24.24 -3.01 -11.56
N ARG A 355 23.76 -2.85 -12.80
CA ARG A 355 24.17 -3.70 -13.93
C ARG A 355 25.57 -3.35 -14.43
N THR A 356 25.97 -2.08 -14.38
CA THR A 356 27.28 -1.61 -14.88
C THR A 356 28.44 -1.97 -13.94
N VAL A 357 28.18 -2.16 -12.65
CA VAL A 357 29.19 -2.55 -11.63
C VAL A 357 29.32 -4.07 -11.48
N ALA A 358 28.36 -4.85 -12.01
CA ALA A 358 28.36 -6.31 -11.94
C ALA A 358 28.89 -6.99 -13.22
N ASN A 359 29.24 -6.21 -14.25
CA ASN A 359 29.97 -6.62 -15.47
C ASN A 359 31.42 -6.12 -15.41
#